data_43a2a8f8a93c1c5824dfac59b489f349
#
_entry.id   43a2a8f8a93c1c5824dfac59b489f349
#
_cell.length_a   1.000
_cell.length_b   1.000
_cell.length_c   1.000
_cell.angle_alpha   90.00
_cell.angle_beta   90.00
_cell.angle_gamma   90.00
#
_symmetry.space_group_name_H-M   'P 1'
#
loop_
_entity.id
_entity.type
_entity.pdbx_description
1 polymer ?
#
loop_
_entity_poly.entity_id
_entity_poly.type
_entity_poly.pdbx_seq_one_letter_code
_entity_poly.pdbx_strand_id
1 'polypeptide(L)'
;MGDPPYLAHMHRHTFTLRGEFVELNQLLKLVGICLSGGEGKQRVAEGGVSVDGVQELRRTCKVRAGQVVRWEDHEIIVQAHVTEHP
;
A
#
# COMPACT_ATOMS: atom_id res chain seq x y z
N MET A 1 -3.68 -20.06 21.64
CA MET A 1 -2.83 -18.94 21.25
C MET A 1 -3.43 -18.29 20.01
N GLY A 2 -3.70 -17.03 20.09
CA GLY A 2 -4.21 -16.26 18.99
C GLY A 2 -3.21 -15.18 18.59
N ASP A 3 -3.55 -14.46 17.53
CA ASP A 3 -2.78 -13.29 17.13
C ASP A 3 -2.84 -12.23 18.22
N PRO A 4 -1.80 -11.37 18.33
CA PRO A 4 -1.88 -10.23 19.23
C PRO A 4 -3.12 -9.39 18.94
N PRO A 5 -3.75 -8.79 19.98
CA PRO A 5 -5.01 -8.05 19.77
C PRO A 5 -4.95 -6.97 18.68
N TYR A 6 -3.79 -6.32 18.51
CA TYR A 6 -3.67 -5.28 17.49
C TYR A 6 -3.79 -5.81 16.06
N LEU A 7 -3.47 -7.09 15.83
CA LEU A 7 -3.60 -7.69 14.50
C LEU A 7 -5.05 -7.94 14.12
N ALA A 8 -5.94 -8.07 15.11
CA ALA A 8 -7.36 -8.27 14.84
C ALA A 8 -8.00 -7.05 14.18
N HIS A 9 -7.37 -5.87 14.28
CA HIS A 9 -7.86 -4.64 13.73
C HIS A 9 -7.13 -4.21 12.45
N MET A 10 -6.21 -5.04 11.96
CA MET A 10 -5.50 -4.72 10.73
C MET A 10 -6.38 -4.95 9.52
N HIS A 11 -6.39 -3.96 8.64
CA HIS A 11 -7.07 -4.05 7.35
C HIS A 11 -6.04 -4.41 6.29
N ARG A 12 -6.17 -5.60 5.72
CA ARG A 12 -5.25 -6.08 4.68
C ARG A 12 -5.88 -5.90 3.32
N HIS A 13 -5.09 -5.33 2.42
CA HIS A 13 -5.50 -5.12 1.04
C HIS A 13 -4.50 -5.83 0.14
N THR A 14 -4.99 -6.35 -0.97
CA THR A 14 -4.13 -6.89 -2.01
C THR A 14 -4.36 -6.04 -3.25
N PHE A 15 -3.29 -5.51 -3.82
CA PHE A 15 -3.35 -4.70 -5.02
C PHE A 15 -2.57 -5.39 -6.13
N THR A 16 -3.25 -5.66 -7.25
CA THR A 16 -2.63 -6.30 -8.40
C THR A 16 -2.23 -5.23 -9.41
N LEU A 17 -0.95 -5.15 -9.72
CA LEU A 17 -0.42 -4.18 -10.67
C LEU A 17 -0.94 -4.46 -12.07
N ARG A 18 -1.21 -3.39 -12.81
CA ARG A 18 -1.50 -3.48 -14.23
C ARG A 18 -0.25 -3.33 -15.08
N GLY A 19 0.78 -2.69 -14.53
CA GLY A 19 2.07 -2.50 -15.17
C GLY A 19 3.18 -2.88 -14.22
N GLU A 20 4.29 -2.18 -14.30
CA GLU A 20 5.48 -2.50 -13.52
C GLU A 20 5.46 -1.90 -12.11
N PHE A 21 4.67 -0.86 -11.90
CA PHE A 21 4.60 -0.18 -10.61
C PHE A 21 3.29 0.59 -10.48
N VAL A 22 3.02 1.06 -9.28
CA VAL A 22 1.98 2.04 -8.98
C VAL A 22 2.59 3.12 -8.10
N GLU A 23 2.20 4.37 -8.31
CA GLU A 23 2.67 5.45 -7.45
C GLU A 23 2.01 5.35 -6.08
N LEU A 24 2.79 5.60 -5.04
CA LEU A 24 2.35 5.40 -3.65
C LEU A 24 1.06 6.18 -3.33
N ASN A 25 0.98 7.45 -3.72
CA ASN A 25 -0.22 8.25 -3.47
C ASN A 25 -1.45 7.68 -4.19
N GLN A 26 -1.26 7.15 -5.39
CA GLN A 26 -2.35 6.54 -6.15
C GLN A 26 -2.77 5.21 -5.54
N LEU A 27 -1.81 4.43 -5.04
CA LEU A 27 -2.10 3.17 -4.38
C LEU A 27 -3.04 3.38 -3.18
N LEU A 28 -2.78 4.39 -2.36
CA LEU A 28 -3.62 4.70 -1.20
C LEU A 28 -5.04 5.06 -1.61
N LYS A 29 -5.20 5.73 -2.73
CA LYS A 29 -6.52 6.04 -3.29
C LYS A 29 -7.21 4.78 -3.83
N LEU A 30 -6.47 3.99 -4.60
CA LEU A 30 -7.05 2.84 -5.30
C LEU A 30 -7.55 1.75 -4.34
N VAL A 31 -6.90 1.59 -3.20
CA VAL A 31 -7.37 0.63 -2.19
C VAL A 31 -8.40 1.22 -1.22
N GLY A 32 -8.73 2.49 -1.37
CA GLY A 32 -9.80 3.11 -0.58
C GLY A 32 -9.37 3.71 0.75
N ILE A 33 -8.07 3.75 1.04
CA ILE A 33 -7.56 4.40 2.26
C ILE A 33 -7.75 5.91 2.14
N CYS A 34 -7.52 6.46 0.96
CA CYS A 34 -7.69 7.87 0.68
C CYS A 34 -8.75 8.07 -0.40
N LEU A 35 -9.41 9.22 -0.39
CA LEU A 35 -10.45 9.55 -1.35
C LEU A 35 -9.89 10.08 -2.66
N SER A 36 -8.66 10.58 -2.64
CA SER A 36 -8.03 11.16 -3.83
C SER A 36 -6.52 10.96 -3.78
N GLY A 37 -5.87 11.15 -4.94
CA GLY A 37 -4.41 11.13 -5.01
C GLY A 37 -3.78 12.26 -4.20
N GLY A 38 -4.44 13.43 -4.12
CA GLY A 38 -3.97 14.55 -3.32
C GLY A 38 -3.98 14.22 -1.83
N GLU A 39 -5.01 13.55 -1.35
CA GLU A 39 -5.05 13.10 0.03
C GLU A 39 -3.95 12.07 0.28
N GLY A 40 -3.70 11.18 -0.69
CA GLY A 40 -2.62 10.21 -0.59
C GLY A 40 -1.27 10.88 -0.45
N LYS A 41 -1.01 11.94 -1.22
CA LYS A 41 0.22 12.71 -1.11
C LYS A 41 0.39 13.31 0.28
N GLN A 42 -0.70 13.81 0.85
CA GLN A 42 -0.68 14.38 2.19
C GLN A 42 -0.34 13.31 3.23
N ARG A 43 -0.92 12.13 3.14
CA ARG A 43 -0.65 11.05 4.07
C ARG A 43 0.81 10.62 4.03
N VAL A 44 1.39 10.54 2.84
CA VAL A 44 2.81 10.21 2.67
C VAL A 44 3.69 11.29 3.28
N ALA A 45 3.35 12.56 3.02
CA ALA A 45 4.13 13.69 3.53
C ALA A 45 4.12 13.78 5.05
N GLU A 46 3.07 13.30 5.70
CA GLU A 46 2.97 13.29 7.15
C GLU A 46 3.89 12.27 7.82
N GLY A 47 4.47 11.36 7.03
CA GLY A 47 5.46 10.41 7.53
C GLY A 47 4.89 9.12 8.11
N GLY A 48 3.58 8.91 7.99
CA GLY A 48 2.94 7.72 8.54
C GLY A 48 2.94 6.51 7.62
N VAL A 49 3.51 6.63 6.43
CA VAL A 49 3.50 5.55 5.44
C VAL A 49 4.87 4.90 5.36
N SER A 50 4.89 3.57 5.36
CA SER A 50 6.12 2.81 5.18
C SER A 50 5.98 1.86 3.99
N VAL A 51 7.12 1.57 3.35
CA VAL A 51 7.22 0.59 2.28
C VAL A 51 8.28 -0.42 2.72
N ASP A 52 7.90 -1.68 2.79
CA ASP A 52 8.76 -2.76 3.29
C ASP A 52 9.39 -2.44 4.65
N GLY A 53 8.59 -1.82 5.53
CA GLY A 53 9.03 -1.50 6.89
C GLY A 53 9.87 -0.24 7.03
N VAL A 54 10.13 0.48 5.94
CA VAL A 54 10.92 1.70 5.94
C VAL A 54 10.03 2.89 5.64
N GLN A 55 10.11 3.93 6.47
CA GLN A 55 9.33 5.15 6.24
C GLN A 55 9.62 5.70 4.84
N GLU A 56 8.56 6.02 4.10
CA GLU A 56 8.68 6.57 2.78
C GLU A 56 8.03 7.96 2.74
N LEU A 57 8.82 8.96 2.38
CA LEU A 57 8.34 10.35 2.31
C LEU A 57 8.13 10.82 0.88
N ARG A 58 8.57 10.04 -0.11
CA ARG A 58 8.35 10.39 -1.51
C ARG A 58 6.90 10.08 -1.89
N ARG A 59 6.15 11.11 -2.18
CA ARG A 59 4.70 11.02 -2.42
C ARG A 59 4.37 10.15 -3.63
N THR A 60 5.20 10.19 -4.65
CA THR A 60 5.02 9.45 -5.88
C THR A 60 6.02 8.30 -6.02
N CYS A 61 6.48 7.77 -4.88
CA CYS A 61 7.36 6.61 -4.86
C CYS A 61 6.75 5.48 -5.70
N LYS A 62 7.54 4.86 -6.54
CA LYS A 62 7.09 3.74 -7.37
C LYS A 62 7.09 2.47 -6.52
N VAL A 63 5.91 1.92 -6.32
CA VAL A 63 5.73 0.68 -5.56
C VAL A 63 5.61 -0.47 -6.54
N ARG A 64 6.41 -1.50 -6.34
CA ARG A 64 6.49 -2.63 -7.25
C ARG A 64 5.97 -3.91 -6.62
N ALA A 65 5.81 -4.93 -7.42
CA ALA A 65 5.35 -6.23 -6.96
C ALA A 65 6.28 -6.77 -5.86
N GLY A 66 5.68 -7.39 -4.86
CA GLY A 66 6.42 -7.95 -3.73
C GLY A 66 6.62 -6.98 -2.58
N GLN A 67 6.30 -5.70 -2.77
CA GLN A 67 6.43 -4.72 -1.71
C GLN A 67 5.15 -4.63 -0.88
N VAL A 68 5.31 -4.28 0.39
CA VAL A 68 4.21 -4.15 1.35
C VAL A 68 4.20 -2.72 1.86
N VAL A 69 3.06 -2.06 1.70
CA VAL A 69 2.86 -0.68 2.17
C VAL A 69 2.02 -0.72 3.43
N ARG A 70 2.41 0.07 4.43
CA ARG A 70 1.65 0.17 5.68
C ARG A 70 1.37 1.62 6.02
N TRP A 71 0.16 1.85 6.51
CA TRP A 71 -0.27 3.12 7.06
C TRP A 71 -1.27 2.83 8.17
N GLU A 72 -0.93 3.22 9.40
CA GLU A 72 -1.72 2.91 10.59
C GLU A 72 -2.04 1.40 10.66
N ASP A 73 -3.30 1.03 10.71
CA ASP A 73 -3.74 -0.36 10.78
C ASP A 73 -4.05 -0.96 9.40
N HIS A 74 -3.60 -0.29 8.33
CA HIS A 74 -3.76 -0.81 6.97
C HIS A 74 -2.45 -1.38 6.45
N GLU A 75 -2.55 -2.51 5.76
CA GLU A 75 -1.42 -3.15 5.09
C GLU A 75 -1.84 -3.46 3.66
N ILE A 76 -1.00 -3.07 2.70
CA ILE A 76 -1.27 -3.30 1.29
C ILE A 76 -0.16 -4.18 0.72
N ILE A 77 -0.54 -5.34 0.24
CA ILE A 77 0.39 -6.26 -0.41
C ILE A 77 0.26 -6.04 -1.90
N VAL A 78 1.34 -5.60 -2.54
CA VAL A 78 1.36 -5.33 -3.97
C VAL A 78 1.87 -6.56 -4.69
N GLN A 79 1.13 -7.02 -5.67
CA GLN A 79 1.48 -8.22 -6.43
C GLN A 79 1.46 -7.94 -7.92
N ALA A 80 2.24 -8.74 -8.65
CA ALA A 80 2.31 -8.63 -10.09
C ALA A 80 1.02 -9.13 -10.73
N HIS A 81 0.71 -8.58 -11.90
CA HIS A 81 -0.37 -9.11 -12.71
C HIS A 81 0.01 -10.51 -13.18
N VAL A 82 -0.85 -11.47 -12.87
CA VAL A 82 -0.64 -12.84 -13.29
C VAL A 82 -1.43 -13.08 -14.56
N THR A 83 -0.72 -13.36 -15.66
CA THR A 83 -1.36 -13.76 -16.89
C THR A 83 -1.33 -15.29 -16.93
N GLU A 84 -2.52 -15.88 -16.88
CA GLU A 84 -2.62 -17.31 -17.02
C GLU A 84 -2.51 -17.68 -18.48
N HIS A 85 -1.59 -18.56 -18.78
CA HIS A 85 -1.47 -19.13 -20.10
C HIS A 85 -2.03 -20.54 -20.06
N PRO A 86 -2.98 -20.85 -20.93
CA PRO A 86 -3.46 -22.21 -21.01
C PRO A 86 -2.38 -23.17 -21.47
#